data_4595935a6e1ce2653c06cffe5a4c7e35
#
_entry.id   4595935a6e1ce2653c06cffe5a4c7e35
#
_cell.length_a   1.000
_cell.length_b   1.000
_cell.length_c   1.000
_cell.angle_alpha   90.00
_cell.angle_beta   90.00
_cell.angle_gamma   90.00
#
_symmetry.space_group_name_H-M   'P 1'
#
loop_
_entity.id
_entity.type
_entity.pdbx_description
1 polymer ?
#
loop_
_entity_poly.entity_id
_entity_poly.type
_entity_poly.pdbx_seq_one_letter_code
_entity_poly.pdbx_strand_id
1 'polypeptide(L)'
;MSDAGRTRVESADSRLVRAIGTWGLAAGIVNVTVGGGIFRLPAGVATTLGAAAPLAYLVCTVAMMLIVVCFADAGSRVSMTGGPYAYVETAFGPLVGFLSGALLWVGITLALSAVSTFFADSLLALVPALGVAGKRGALVVALVALAAANARGVRGVTRFNTAATVAKL
;
A
#
# COMPACT_ATOMS: atom_id res chain seq x y z
N MET A 1 -26.82 5.56 -18.49
CA MET A 1 -26.57 5.41 -17.04
C MET A 1 -27.70 6.16 -16.34
N SER A 2 -28.56 5.43 -15.61
CA SER A 2 -29.81 5.96 -15.04
C SER A 2 -29.53 7.01 -13.97
N ASP A 3 -30.36 8.05 -13.89
CA ASP A 3 -30.30 9.17 -12.95
C ASP A 3 -30.26 8.70 -11.46
N ALA A 4 -30.91 7.56 -11.18
CA ALA A 4 -30.87 6.90 -9.87
C ALA A 4 -29.46 6.38 -9.45
N GLY A 5 -28.57 6.12 -10.41
CA GLY A 5 -27.19 5.75 -10.15
C GLY A 5 -26.34 6.94 -9.75
N ARG A 6 -26.57 8.09 -10.38
CA ARG A 6 -25.85 9.34 -10.04
C ARG A 6 -26.19 9.85 -8.65
N THR A 7 -27.47 9.89 -8.28
CA THR A 7 -27.88 10.33 -6.94
C THR A 7 -27.40 9.42 -5.83
N ARG A 8 -27.21 8.12 -6.08
CA ARG A 8 -26.68 7.18 -5.10
C ARG A 8 -25.17 7.35 -4.89
N VAL A 9 -24.43 7.68 -5.94
CA VAL A 9 -22.97 7.94 -5.85
C VAL A 9 -22.71 9.28 -5.17
N GLU A 10 -23.46 10.34 -5.51
CA GLU A 10 -23.35 11.65 -4.86
C GLU A 10 -23.72 11.59 -3.37
N SER A 11 -24.73 10.81 -2.98
CA SER A 11 -25.10 10.64 -1.57
C SER A 11 -24.08 9.81 -0.77
N ALA A 12 -23.34 8.91 -1.42
CA ALA A 12 -22.25 8.16 -0.76
C ALA A 12 -21.02 9.06 -0.56
N ASP A 13 -20.70 9.91 -1.51
CA ASP A 13 -19.56 10.83 -1.47
C ASP A 13 -19.74 11.93 -0.40
N SER A 14 -20.97 12.39 -0.19
CA SER A 14 -21.30 13.40 0.86
C SER A 14 -21.15 12.87 2.30
N ARG A 15 -21.10 11.55 2.49
CA ARG A 15 -20.89 10.90 3.79
C ARG A 15 -19.41 10.65 4.14
N LEU A 16 -18.50 10.93 3.21
CA LEU A 16 -17.07 10.76 3.47
C LEU A 16 -16.58 11.87 4.41
N VAL A 17 -16.20 11.48 5.61
CA VAL A 17 -15.56 12.37 6.58
C VAL A 17 -14.12 12.61 6.13
N ARG A 18 -13.80 13.84 5.74
CA ARG A 18 -12.41 14.27 5.47
C ARG A 18 -11.65 14.33 6.80
N ALA A 19 -11.20 13.15 7.28
CA ALA A 19 -10.54 13.02 8.57
C ALA A 19 -9.02 13.19 8.52
N ILE A 20 -8.44 13.21 7.31
CA ILE A 20 -6.98 13.22 7.11
C ILE A 20 -6.60 14.49 6.37
N GLY A 21 -5.83 15.37 7.01
CA GLY A 21 -5.25 16.55 6.36
C GLY A 21 -4.09 16.18 5.44
N THR A 22 -3.62 17.14 4.62
CA THR A 22 -2.56 16.95 3.62
C THR A 22 -1.27 16.38 4.23
N TRP A 23 -0.88 16.85 5.41
CA TRP A 23 0.30 16.34 6.13
C TRP A 23 0.12 14.91 6.62
N GLY A 24 -1.08 14.56 7.11
CA GLY A 24 -1.38 13.18 7.51
C GLY A 24 -1.38 12.22 6.32
N LEU A 25 -1.85 12.68 5.15
CA LEU A 25 -1.80 11.91 3.92
C LEU A 25 -0.35 11.72 3.44
N ALA A 26 0.45 12.79 3.42
CA ALA A 26 1.86 12.72 3.07
C ALA A 26 2.64 11.77 3.99
N ALA A 27 2.45 11.87 5.29
CA ALA A 27 3.05 10.95 6.26
C ALA A 27 2.61 9.50 6.04
N GLY A 28 1.35 9.28 5.70
CA GLY A 28 0.82 7.96 5.34
C GLY A 28 1.50 7.37 4.10
N ILE A 29 1.68 8.17 3.06
CA ILE A 29 2.37 7.76 1.82
C ILE A 29 3.82 7.38 2.12
N VAL A 30 4.55 8.23 2.85
CA VAL A 30 5.94 7.93 3.26
C VAL A 30 6.01 6.65 4.07
N ASN A 31 5.09 6.45 5.03
CA ASN A 31 5.07 5.27 5.87
C ASN A 31 4.81 3.97 5.08
N VAL A 32 3.96 4.01 4.07
CA VAL A 32 3.69 2.86 3.19
C VAL A 32 4.87 2.59 2.25
N THR A 33 5.50 3.64 1.74
CA THR A 33 6.62 3.54 0.79
C THR A 33 7.91 3.09 1.48
N VAL A 34 8.21 3.65 2.66
CA VAL A 34 9.38 3.29 3.47
C VAL A 34 9.04 2.07 4.33
N GLY A 35 9.01 0.90 3.70
CA GLY A 35 8.82 -0.40 4.34
C GLY A 35 10.12 -1.17 4.54
N GLY A 36 10.03 -2.43 4.99
CA GLY A 36 11.19 -3.32 5.16
C GLY A 36 12.01 -3.58 3.90
N GLY A 37 11.43 -3.32 2.73
CA GLY A 37 12.12 -3.44 1.43
C GLY A 37 13.34 -2.53 1.30
N ILE A 38 13.32 -1.34 1.91
CA ILE A 38 14.44 -0.38 1.85
C ILE A 38 15.74 -0.96 2.43
N PHE A 39 15.63 -1.89 3.39
CA PHE A 39 16.79 -2.53 4.00
C PHE A 39 17.25 -3.78 3.26
N ARG A 40 16.35 -4.49 2.59
CA ARG A 40 16.65 -5.78 1.96
C ARG A 40 16.95 -5.67 0.46
N LEU A 41 16.24 -4.80 -0.25
CA LEU A 41 16.39 -4.62 -1.69
C LEU A 41 17.80 -4.16 -2.11
N PRO A 42 18.46 -3.19 -1.43
CA PRO A 42 19.80 -2.76 -1.81
C PRO A 42 20.82 -3.90 -1.79
N ALA A 43 20.77 -4.73 -0.76
CA ALA A 43 21.68 -5.89 -0.65
C ALA A 43 21.41 -6.90 -1.78
N GLY A 44 20.15 -7.23 -2.05
CA GLY A 44 19.76 -8.15 -3.13
C GLY A 44 20.13 -7.63 -4.52
N VAL A 45 19.92 -6.35 -4.78
CA VAL A 45 20.28 -5.71 -6.06
C VAL A 45 21.79 -5.65 -6.22
N ALA A 46 22.52 -5.29 -5.15
CA ALA A 46 23.98 -5.23 -5.19
C ALA A 46 24.62 -6.61 -5.44
N THR A 47 24.08 -7.67 -4.86
CA THR A 47 24.59 -9.04 -5.08
C THR A 47 24.32 -9.54 -6.50
N THR A 48 23.24 -9.08 -7.14
CA THR A 48 22.85 -9.55 -8.49
C THR A 48 23.50 -8.71 -9.59
N LEU A 49 23.53 -7.37 -9.43
CA LEU A 49 23.97 -6.42 -10.45
C LEU A 49 25.35 -5.81 -10.17
N GLY A 50 25.92 -6.02 -8.99
CA GLY A 50 27.24 -5.49 -8.63
C GLY A 50 27.31 -3.96 -8.83
N ALA A 51 28.31 -3.51 -9.59
CA ALA A 51 28.56 -2.10 -9.87
C ALA A 51 27.43 -1.42 -10.67
N ALA A 52 26.55 -2.17 -11.34
CA ALA A 52 25.42 -1.62 -12.08
C ALA A 52 24.20 -1.33 -11.22
N ALA A 53 24.21 -1.68 -9.93
CA ALA A 53 23.11 -1.46 -9.01
C ALA A 53 22.62 0.01 -8.95
N PRO A 54 23.48 1.05 -8.86
CA PRO A 54 23.03 2.44 -8.85
C PRO A 54 22.31 2.84 -10.14
N LEU A 55 22.76 2.34 -11.29
CA LEU A 55 22.11 2.60 -12.57
C LEU A 55 20.70 1.99 -12.63
N ALA A 56 20.53 0.77 -12.12
CA ALA A 56 19.23 0.13 -12.02
C ALA A 56 18.26 0.96 -11.16
N TYR A 57 18.71 1.47 -10.01
CA TYR A 57 17.91 2.36 -9.17
C TYR A 57 17.52 3.66 -9.88
N LEU A 58 18.43 4.24 -10.65
CA LEU A 58 18.16 5.46 -11.40
C LEU A 58 17.08 5.21 -12.47
N VAL A 59 17.21 4.14 -13.24
CA VAL A 59 16.21 3.76 -14.25
C VAL A 59 14.84 3.50 -13.61
N CYS A 60 14.80 2.74 -12.50
CA CYS A 60 13.56 2.50 -11.77
C CYS A 60 12.96 3.80 -11.22
N THR A 61 13.77 4.71 -10.72
CA THR A 61 13.31 6.02 -10.20
C THR A 61 12.64 6.84 -11.31
N VAL A 62 13.27 6.92 -12.48
CA VAL A 62 12.69 7.64 -13.64
C VAL A 62 11.38 6.99 -14.07
N ALA A 63 11.32 5.66 -14.18
CA ALA A 63 10.10 4.95 -14.53
C ALA A 63 8.97 5.21 -13.52
N MET A 64 9.29 5.15 -12.22
CA MET A 64 8.31 5.43 -11.15
C MET A 64 7.84 6.88 -11.16
N MET A 65 8.73 7.85 -11.43
CA MET A 65 8.33 9.26 -11.57
C MET A 65 7.32 9.46 -12.70
N LEU A 66 7.53 8.82 -13.85
CA LEU A 66 6.57 8.89 -14.97
C LEU A 66 5.19 8.32 -14.56
N ILE A 67 5.18 7.19 -13.85
CA ILE A 67 3.95 6.59 -13.35
C ILE A 67 3.25 7.54 -12.36
N VAL A 68 4.00 8.15 -11.43
CA VAL A 68 3.45 9.10 -10.44
C VAL A 68 2.83 10.32 -11.14
N VAL A 69 3.47 10.86 -12.16
CA VAL A 69 2.93 12.00 -12.94
C VAL A 69 1.62 11.60 -13.63
N CYS A 70 1.55 10.41 -14.24
CA CYS A 70 0.32 9.90 -14.85
C CYS A 70 -0.81 9.75 -13.83
N PHE A 71 -0.51 9.22 -12.65
CA PHE A 71 -1.51 9.10 -11.58
C PHE A 71 -1.95 10.44 -11.01
N ALA A 72 -1.04 11.41 -10.91
CA ALA A 72 -1.35 12.76 -10.45
C ALA A 72 -2.30 13.47 -11.44
N ASP A 73 -2.03 13.36 -12.74
CA ASP A 73 -2.91 13.91 -13.78
C ASP A 73 -4.28 13.22 -13.76
N ALA A 74 -4.33 11.90 -13.74
CA ALA A 74 -5.58 11.14 -13.67
C ALA A 74 -6.39 11.49 -12.41
N GLY A 75 -5.73 11.60 -11.25
CA GLY A 75 -6.37 11.96 -9.99
C GLY A 75 -6.90 13.40 -9.95
N SER A 76 -6.32 14.30 -10.73
CA SER A 76 -6.82 15.68 -10.87
C SER A 76 -8.10 15.77 -11.70
N ARG A 77 -8.34 14.80 -12.58
CA ARG A 77 -9.47 14.78 -13.53
C ARG A 77 -10.66 13.93 -13.06
N VAL A 78 -10.41 12.95 -12.21
CA VAL A 78 -11.43 11.98 -11.76
C VAL A 78 -11.72 12.20 -10.28
N SER A 79 -12.91 12.70 -9.95
CA SER A 79 -13.35 12.96 -8.58
C SER A 79 -14.00 11.75 -7.89
N MET A 80 -14.07 10.59 -8.58
CA MET A 80 -14.68 9.37 -8.03
C MET A 80 -13.78 8.72 -6.96
N THR A 81 -14.42 8.21 -5.91
CA THR A 81 -13.76 7.34 -4.92
C THR A 81 -13.43 5.98 -5.52
N GLY A 82 -12.21 5.49 -5.30
CA GLY A 82 -11.77 4.19 -5.84
C GLY A 82 -10.29 4.16 -6.26
N GLY A 83 -9.66 5.34 -6.37
CA GLY A 83 -8.26 5.46 -6.76
C GLY A 83 -7.97 4.90 -8.16
N PRO A 84 -6.85 4.13 -8.33
CA PRO A 84 -6.40 3.68 -9.64
C PRO A 84 -7.46 2.91 -10.45
N TYR A 85 -8.26 2.09 -9.78
CA TYR A 85 -9.33 1.33 -10.44
C TYR A 85 -10.38 2.27 -11.06
N ALA A 86 -10.78 3.34 -10.35
CA ALA A 86 -11.76 4.29 -10.84
C ALA A 86 -11.24 5.09 -12.06
N TYR A 87 -9.96 5.40 -12.10
CA TYR A 87 -9.34 6.07 -13.24
C TYR A 87 -9.40 5.20 -14.51
N VAL A 88 -9.09 3.91 -14.35
CA VAL A 88 -9.16 2.94 -15.47
C VAL A 88 -10.60 2.72 -15.92
N GLU A 89 -11.54 2.58 -14.98
CA GLU A 89 -12.96 2.41 -15.30
C GLU A 89 -13.54 3.60 -16.07
N THR A 90 -13.17 4.83 -15.65
CA THR A 90 -13.62 6.06 -16.32
C THR A 90 -13.07 6.18 -17.75
N ALA A 91 -11.82 5.74 -17.98
CA ALA A 91 -11.15 5.86 -19.27
C ALA A 91 -11.51 4.72 -20.24
N PHE A 92 -11.61 3.48 -19.74
CA PHE A 92 -11.71 2.26 -20.58
C PHE A 92 -12.99 1.46 -20.37
N GLY A 93 -13.87 1.92 -19.48
CA GLY A 93 -15.14 1.26 -19.19
C GLY A 93 -15.09 0.21 -18.09
N PRO A 94 -16.27 -0.33 -17.70
CA PRO A 94 -16.42 -1.13 -16.48
C PRO A 94 -15.70 -2.48 -16.52
N LEU A 95 -15.58 -3.11 -17.68
CA LEU A 95 -14.88 -4.41 -17.80
C LEU A 95 -13.39 -4.26 -17.50
N VAL A 96 -12.73 -3.25 -18.10
CA VAL A 96 -11.31 -3.00 -17.91
C VAL A 96 -11.06 -2.48 -16.49
N GLY A 97 -11.96 -1.66 -15.96
CA GLY A 97 -11.94 -1.22 -14.56
C GLY A 97 -12.00 -2.40 -13.59
N PHE A 98 -12.93 -3.34 -13.78
CA PHE A 98 -13.02 -4.55 -12.97
C PHE A 98 -11.74 -5.39 -13.01
N LEU A 99 -11.19 -5.61 -14.19
CA LEU A 99 -9.95 -6.37 -14.36
C LEU A 99 -8.77 -5.68 -13.66
N SER A 100 -8.67 -4.37 -13.80
CA SER A 100 -7.68 -3.54 -13.10
C SER A 100 -7.81 -3.65 -11.58
N GLY A 101 -9.03 -3.58 -11.05
CA GLY A 101 -9.32 -3.76 -9.63
C GLY A 101 -8.93 -5.14 -9.11
N ALA A 102 -9.23 -6.19 -9.88
CA ALA A 102 -8.85 -7.56 -9.55
C ALA A 102 -7.32 -7.74 -9.51
N LEU A 103 -6.61 -7.20 -10.49
CA LEU A 103 -5.14 -7.23 -10.53
C LEU A 103 -4.53 -6.46 -9.36
N LEU A 104 -5.07 -5.30 -9.02
CA LEU A 104 -4.65 -4.53 -7.84
C LEU A 104 -4.86 -5.33 -6.56
N TRP A 105 -6.00 -5.99 -6.39
CA TRP A 105 -6.29 -6.81 -5.23
C TRP A 105 -5.30 -7.96 -5.08
N VAL A 106 -5.04 -8.69 -6.16
CA VAL A 106 -4.04 -9.77 -6.17
C VAL A 106 -2.64 -9.21 -5.86
N GLY A 107 -2.24 -8.12 -6.50
CA GLY A 107 -0.94 -7.48 -6.28
C GLY A 107 -0.73 -7.05 -4.83
N ILE A 108 -1.72 -6.42 -4.21
CA ILE A 108 -1.67 -6.00 -2.80
C ILE A 108 -1.58 -7.23 -1.88
N THR A 109 -2.32 -8.30 -2.17
CA THR A 109 -2.29 -9.53 -1.39
C THR A 109 -0.91 -10.19 -1.44
N LEU A 110 -0.29 -10.26 -2.62
CA LEU A 110 1.07 -10.78 -2.79
C LEU A 110 2.10 -9.91 -2.08
N ALA A 111 1.99 -8.59 -2.18
CA ALA A 111 2.87 -7.64 -1.49
C ALA A 111 2.77 -7.79 0.04
N LEU A 112 1.55 -7.91 0.57
CA LEU A 112 1.31 -8.14 2.00
C LEU A 112 1.92 -9.47 2.46
N SER A 113 1.79 -10.53 1.67
CA SER A 113 2.41 -11.83 1.95
C SER A 113 3.93 -11.75 2.02
N ALA A 114 4.55 -11.01 1.08
CA ALA A 114 6.00 -10.80 1.06
C ALA A 114 6.49 -10.03 2.30
N VAL A 115 5.80 -8.93 2.66
CA VAL A 115 6.13 -8.14 3.87
C VAL A 115 5.94 -8.97 5.13
N SER A 116 4.88 -9.77 5.21
CA SER A 116 4.61 -10.65 6.36
C SER A 116 5.69 -11.71 6.52
N THR A 117 6.14 -12.30 5.42
CA THR A 117 7.23 -13.29 5.42
C THR A 117 8.54 -12.65 5.88
N PHE A 118 8.86 -11.45 5.38
CA PHE A 118 10.04 -10.70 5.80
C PHE A 118 10.02 -10.40 7.31
N PHE A 119 8.88 -9.96 7.83
CA PHE A 119 8.71 -9.74 9.27
C PHE A 119 8.97 -11.01 10.08
N ALA A 120 8.41 -12.14 9.64
CA ALA A 120 8.59 -13.41 10.31
C ALA A 120 10.03 -13.93 10.26
N ASP A 121 10.74 -13.72 9.15
CA ASP A 121 12.16 -14.07 9.02
C ASP A 121 13.03 -13.21 9.95
N SER A 122 12.72 -11.91 10.04
CA SER A 122 13.40 -10.99 10.94
C SER A 122 13.17 -11.37 12.41
N LEU A 123 11.95 -11.78 12.77
CA LEU A 123 11.63 -12.24 14.11
C LEU A 123 12.37 -13.54 14.46
N LEU A 124 12.47 -14.48 13.53
CA LEU A 124 13.21 -15.73 13.73
C LEU A 124 14.73 -15.48 13.88
N ALA A 125 15.25 -14.50 13.16
CA ALA A 125 16.66 -14.09 13.29
C ALA A 125 16.96 -13.49 14.68
N LEU A 126 16.02 -12.76 15.26
CA LEU A 126 16.14 -12.20 16.62
C LEU A 126 15.95 -13.25 17.72
N VAL A 127 15.05 -14.20 17.50
CA VAL A 127 14.71 -15.24 18.48
C VAL A 127 14.71 -16.63 17.82
N PRO A 128 15.90 -17.23 17.63
CA PRO A 128 16.04 -18.53 16.97
C PRO A 128 15.30 -19.67 17.66
N ALA A 129 15.08 -19.54 18.97
CA ALA A 129 14.37 -20.54 19.79
C ALA A 129 12.90 -20.74 19.39
N LEU A 130 12.29 -19.81 18.65
CA LEU A 130 10.90 -19.90 18.19
C LEU A 130 10.66 -21.06 17.20
N GLY A 131 11.68 -21.45 16.44
CA GLY A 131 11.55 -22.47 15.41
C GLY A 131 10.51 -22.13 14.34
N VAL A 132 10.26 -23.07 13.42
CA VAL A 132 9.30 -22.87 12.30
C VAL A 132 7.86 -22.75 12.79
N ALA A 133 7.49 -23.48 13.84
CA ALA A 133 6.14 -23.43 14.40
C ALA A 133 5.86 -22.06 15.07
N GLY A 134 6.81 -21.54 15.83
CA GLY A 134 6.72 -20.21 16.43
C GLY A 134 6.65 -19.10 15.40
N LYS A 135 7.41 -19.21 14.29
CA LYS A 135 7.31 -18.29 13.14
C LYS A 135 5.89 -18.22 12.58
N ARG A 136 5.26 -19.38 12.34
CA ARG A 136 3.88 -19.42 11.84
C ARG A 136 2.89 -18.84 12.84
N GLY A 137 3.03 -19.19 14.13
CA GLY A 137 2.20 -18.64 15.19
C GLY A 137 2.30 -17.13 15.30
N ALA A 138 3.49 -16.56 15.26
CA ALA A 138 3.73 -15.12 15.28
C ALA A 138 3.09 -14.40 14.10
N LEU A 139 3.15 -14.98 12.90
CA LEU A 139 2.47 -14.44 11.72
C LEU A 139 0.95 -14.38 11.90
N VAL A 140 0.35 -15.47 12.34
CA VAL A 140 -1.10 -15.54 12.57
C VAL A 140 -1.52 -14.52 13.61
N VAL A 141 -0.81 -14.45 14.73
CA VAL A 141 -1.09 -13.47 15.79
C VAL A 141 -0.96 -12.03 15.27
N ALA A 142 0.10 -11.71 14.53
CA ALA A 142 0.28 -10.38 13.97
C ALA A 142 -0.85 -10.01 12.99
N LEU A 143 -1.23 -10.91 12.07
CA LEU A 143 -2.30 -10.66 11.11
C LEU A 143 -3.67 -10.52 11.81
N VAL A 144 -3.97 -11.35 12.79
CA VAL A 144 -5.21 -11.25 13.57
C VAL A 144 -5.26 -9.96 14.38
N ALA A 145 -4.14 -9.58 15.01
CA ALA A 145 -4.03 -8.32 15.75
C ALA A 145 -4.25 -7.10 14.84
N LEU A 146 -3.65 -7.09 13.65
CA LEU A 146 -3.85 -6.03 12.65
C LEU A 146 -5.29 -5.99 12.15
N ALA A 147 -5.89 -7.13 11.87
CA ALA A 147 -7.29 -7.23 11.46
C ALA A 147 -8.23 -6.71 12.56
N ALA A 148 -8.00 -7.10 13.82
CA ALA A 148 -8.78 -6.64 14.97
C ALA A 148 -8.59 -5.13 15.21
N ALA A 149 -7.38 -4.61 15.06
CA ALA A 149 -7.11 -3.18 15.16
C ALA A 149 -7.85 -2.39 14.07
N ASN A 150 -7.85 -2.92 12.84
CA ASN A 150 -8.55 -2.29 11.71
C ASN A 150 -10.08 -2.33 11.88
N ALA A 151 -10.62 -3.43 12.42
CA ALA A 151 -12.05 -3.58 12.69
C ALA A 151 -12.57 -2.60 13.76
N ARG A 152 -11.69 -2.10 14.65
CA ARG A 152 -12.02 -1.10 15.68
C ARG A 152 -12.09 0.34 15.14
N GLY A 153 -11.84 0.54 13.88
CA GLY A 153 -12.06 1.79 13.15
C GLY A 153 -10.81 2.64 12.89
N VAL A 154 -10.93 3.47 11.86
CA VAL A 154 -9.85 4.27 11.25
C VAL A 154 -9.14 5.21 12.23
N ARG A 155 -9.80 5.71 13.27
CA ARG A 155 -9.21 6.68 14.23
C ARG A 155 -8.04 6.10 15.02
N GLY A 156 -8.13 4.83 15.42
CA GLY A 156 -7.04 4.14 16.12
C GLY A 156 -5.85 3.85 15.22
N VAL A 157 -6.13 3.41 13.99
CA VAL A 157 -5.12 3.10 12.98
C VAL A 157 -4.35 4.35 12.54
N THR A 158 -5.02 5.50 12.39
CA THR A 158 -4.36 6.76 12.00
C THR A 158 -3.38 7.23 13.08
N ARG A 159 -3.74 7.14 14.37
CA ARG A 159 -2.83 7.49 15.47
C ARG A 159 -1.62 6.57 15.52
N PHE A 160 -1.83 5.27 15.35
CA PHE A 160 -0.74 4.30 15.30
C PHE A 160 0.20 4.55 14.10
N ASN A 161 -0.38 4.84 12.93
CA ASN A 161 0.37 5.13 11.71
C ASN A 161 1.22 6.41 11.86
N THR A 162 0.66 7.47 12.47
CA THR A 162 1.40 8.70 12.75
C THR A 162 2.53 8.46 13.75
N ALA A 163 2.28 7.72 14.83
CA ALA A 163 3.30 7.36 15.81
C ALA A 163 4.42 6.50 15.17
N ALA A 164 4.07 5.54 14.32
CA ALA A 164 5.03 4.72 13.60
C ALA A 164 5.86 5.54 12.59
N THR A 165 5.27 6.55 11.95
CA THR A 165 5.99 7.45 11.04
C THR A 165 7.00 8.30 11.80
N VAL A 166 6.59 8.86 12.94
CA VAL A 166 7.50 9.66 13.80
C VAL A 166 8.65 8.80 14.34
N ALA A 167 8.39 7.54 14.67
CA ALA A 167 9.44 6.62 15.16
C ALA A 167 10.43 6.18 14.07
N LYS A 168 10.11 6.34 12.78
CA LYS A 168 10.98 6.00 11.64
C LYS A 168 11.82 7.17 11.13
N LEU A 169 11.48 8.40 11.54
CA LEU A 169 12.22 9.63 11.22
C LEU A 169 13.25 9.95 12.30
#